data_2fb30a29ed275ed01311ccd8c587385a
#
_entry.id   2fb30a29ed275ed01311ccd8c587385a
#
_cell.length_a   1.000
_cell.length_b   1.000
_cell.length_c   1.000
_cell.angle_alpha   90.00
_cell.angle_beta   90.00
_cell.angle_gamma   90.00
#
_symmetry.space_group_name_H-M   'P 1'
#
loop_
_entity.id
_entity.type
_entity.pdbx_description
1 polymer ?
#
loop_
_entity_poly.entity_id
_entity_poly.type
_entity_poly.pdbx_seq_one_letter_code
_entity_poly.pdbx_strand_id
1 'polypeptide(L)'
;MRVAPPALLVTALALGACGPRAPASPVIPELTLVDTAGGTTTVPDDLARAKVTVVVFYAEHCPCFSVHEARLRELVRAYADRGVRVILVDSEVSATRERDARAAAERGLPAIALDPGGKLADALGADYATFTVVFDEQGRVRYRGGIDSDKARLNDDAAAYVRNAVDDLLAGREPRTPEGKALGCALQKR
;
A
#
# COMPACT_ATOMS: atom_id res chain seq x y z
N MET A 1 -4.60 -55.33 -45.71
CA MET A 1 -5.43 -54.75 -44.61
C MET A 1 -4.45 -54.14 -43.59
N ARG A 2 -4.39 -52.79 -43.53
CA ARG A 2 -3.57 -52.09 -42.55
C ARG A 2 -4.49 -51.62 -41.42
N VAL A 3 -4.29 -52.10 -40.19
CA VAL A 3 -5.06 -51.68 -39.02
C VAL A 3 -4.33 -50.47 -38.42
N ALA A 4 -5.06 -49.33 -38.31
CA ALA A 4 -4.58 -48.12 -37.66
C ALA A 4 -4.68 -48.25 -36.13
N PRO A 5 -3.72 -47.74 -35.37
CA PRO A 5 -3.78 -47.80 -33.90
C PRO A 5 -4.75 -46.72 -33.35
N PRO A 6 -5.39 -46.96 -32.20
CA PRO A 6 -6.32 -45.99 -31.59
C PRO A 6 -5.56 -44.78 -30.99
N ALA A 7 -6.04 -43.58 -31.28
CA ALA A 7 -5.53 -42.35 -30.68
C ALA A 7 -5.96 -42.26 -29.20
N LEU A 8 -4.98 -42.24 -28.30
CA LEU A 8 -5.22 -41.96 -26.88
C LEU A 8 -5.46 -40.44 -26.69
N LEU A 9 -6.68 -40.10 -26.31
CA LEU A 9 -7.07 -38.76 -25.90
C LEU A 9 -6.52 -38.53 -24.48
N VAL A 10 -5.45 -37.75 -24.34
CA VAL A 10 -4.95 -37.32 -23.03
C VAL A 10 -5.75 -36.09 -22.60
N THR A 11 -6.70 -36.29 -21.70
CA THR A 11 -7.45 -35.20 -21.05
C THR A 11 -6.55 -34.56 -20.00
N ALA A 12 -5.99 -33.38 -20.27
CA ALA A 12 -5.26 -32.59 -19.28
C ALA A 12 -6.26 -32.01 -18.28
N LEU A 13 -6.28 -32.53 -17.05
CA LEU A 13 -6.95 -31.88 -15.92
C LEU A 13 -6.15 -30.64 -15.54
N ALA A 14 -6.66 -29.44 -15.84
CA ALA A 14 -6.15 -28.20 -15.30
C ALA A 14 -6.49 -28.11 -13.80
N LEU A 15 -5.55 -28.44 -12.95
CA LEU A 15 -5.60 -28.14 -11.51
C LEU A 15 -5.57 -26.61 -11.35
N GLY A 16 -6.71 -26.00 -11.15
CA GLY A 16 -6.82 -24.58 -10.78
C GLY A 16 -6.12 -24.36 -9.44
N ALA A 17 -4.95 -23.72 -9.46
CA ALA A 17 -4.25 -23.28 -8.27
C ALA A 17 -5.12 -22.24 -7.54
N CYS A 18 -5.72 -22.64 -6.40
CA CYS A 18 -6.44 -21.75 -5.50
C CYS A 18 -5.39 -20.93 -4.72
N GLY A 19 -4.86 -19.88 -5.36
CA GLY A 19 -4.00 -18.89 -4.70
C GLY A 19 -4.81 -17.94 -3.81
N PRO A 20 -4.18 -17.23 -2.87
CA PRO A 20 -4.85 -16.23 -2.05
C PRO A 20 -5.50 -15.17 -2.97
N ARG A 21 -6.80 -14.93 -2.75
CA ARG A 21 -7.57 -13.98 -3.55
C ARG A 21 -7.15 -12.56 -3.18
N ALA A 22 -6.83 -11.73 -4.18
CA ALA A 22 -6.61 -10.31 -3.98
C ALA A 22 -7.82 -9.64 -3.30
N PRO A 23 -7.60 -8.65 -2.41
CA PRO A 23 -8.68 -7.90 -1.78
C PRO A 23 -9.54 -7.22 -2.86
N ALA A 24 -10.84 -7.08 -2.59
CA ALA A 24 -11.73 -6.36 -3.50
C ALA A 24 -11.28 -4.90 -3.64
N SER A 25 -11.20 -4.42 -4.88
CA SER A 25 -10.86 -3.02 -5.12
C SER A 25 -12.02 -2.12 -4.68
N PRO A 26 -11.76 -1.15 -3.78
CA PRO A 26 -12.77 -0.19 -3.37
C PRO A 26 -13.12 0.78 -4.50
N VAL A 27 -14.28 1.41 -4.41
CA VAL A 27 -14.62 2.56 -5.26
C VAL A 27 -13.94 3.79 -4.66
N ILE A 28 -12.92 4.31 -5.35
CA ILE A 28 -12.17 5.50 -4.92
C ILE A 28 -12.81 6.71 -5.60
N PRO A 29 -13.26 7.73 -4.84
CA PRO A 29 -13.80 8.95 -5.43
C PRO A 29 -12.70 9.75 -6.14
N GLU A 30 -13.08 10.55 -7.13
CA GLU A 30 -12.17 11.51 -7.73
C GLU A 30 -11.81 12.59 -6.71
N LEU A 31 -10.53 12.65 -6.36
CA LEU A 31 -9.97 13.61 -5.40
C LEU A 31 -8.62 14.11 -5.91
N THR A 32 -8.34 15.38 -5.63
CA THR A 32 -6.98 15.91 -5.79
C THR A 32 -6.42 16.23 -4.41
N LEU A 33 -5.40 15.50 -4.00
CA LEU A 33 -4.66 15.73 -2.77
C LEU A 33 -3.48 16.64 -3.08
N VAL A 34 -3.24 17.62 -2.21
CA VAL A 34 -2.05 18.49 -2.29
C VAL A 34 -1.10 18.08 -1.19
N ASP A 35 0.15 17.83 -1.53
CA ASP A 35 1.17 17.46 -0.55
C ASP A 35 1.89 18.67 0.05
N THR A 36 2.69 18.42 1.06
CA THR A 36 3.45 19.46 1.79
C THR A 36 4.51 20.16 0.95
N ALA A 37 4.98 19.55 -0.13
CA ALA A 37 5.92 20.15 -1.10
C ALA A 37 5.22 20.93 -2.22
N GLY A 38 3.88 20.89 -2.28
CA GLY A 38 3.08 21.54 -3.33
C GLY A 38 2.82 20.64 -4.54
N GLY A 39 3.22 19.37 -4.48
CA GLY A 39 2.84 18.38 -5.46
C GLY A 39 1.35 18.02 -5.36
N THR A 40 0.80 17.47 -6.43
CA THR A 40 -0.58 17.00 -6.48
C THR A 40 -0.64 15.51 -6.78
N THR A 41 -1.64 14.85 -6.22
CA THR A 41 -2.00 13.46 -6.52
C THR A 41 -3.49 13.41 -6.80
N THR A 42 -3.85 13.10 -8.03
CA THR A 42 -5.25 12.92 -8.45
C THR A 42 -5.59 11.44 -8.38
N VAL A 43 -6.50 11.06 -7.52
CA VAL A 43 -6.97 9.68 -7.39
C VAL A 43 -8.32 9.52 -8.11
N PRO A 44 -8.61 8.37 -8.72
CA PRO A 44 -7.78 7.15 -8.73
C PRO A 44 -6.62 7.14 -9.73
N ASP A 45 -6.55 8.06 -10.68
CA ASP A 45 -5.65 8.01 -11.84
C ASP A 45 -4.17 7.85 -11.45
N ASP A 46 -3.71 8.62 -10.47
CA ASP A 46 -2.31 8.61 -10.04
C ASP A 46 -1.92 7.33 -9.29
N LEU A 47 -2.89 6.52 -8.86
CA LEU A 47 -2.61 5.22 -8.24
C LEU A 47 -2.13 4.19 -9.27
N ALA A 48 -2.44 4.40 -10.56
CA ALA A 48 -2.04 3.53 -11.68
C ALA A 48 -0.81 4.03 -12.46
N ARG A 49 -0.14 5.13 -12.01
CA ARG A 49 0.97 5.74 -12.77
C ARG A 49 2.33 5.11 -12.52
N ALA A 50 2.46 4.20 -11.59
CA ALA A 50 3.69 3.50 -11.28
C ALA A 50 3.48 1.99 -11.41
N LYS A 51 4.56 1.20 -11.50
CA LYS A 51 4.45 -0.26 -11.46
C LYS A 51 3.78 -0.74 -10.18
N VAL A 52 4.09 -0.06 -9.08
CA VAL A 52 3.47 -0.28 -7.77
C VAL A 52 3.30 1.06 -7.07
N THR A 53 2.11 1.33 -6.56
CA THR A 53 1.85 2.51 -5.70
C THR A 53 1.55 2.04 -4.28
N VAL A 54 2.24 2.60 -3.31
CA VAL A 54 2.07 2.33 -1.88
C VAL A 54 1.51 3.58 -1.22
N VAL A 55 0.29 3.51 -0.70
CA VAL A 55 -0.36 4.58 0.07
C VAL A 55 -0.28 4.21 1.55
N VAL A 56 0.34 5.05 2.37
CA VAL A 56 0.52 4.85 3.82
C VAL A 56 -0.17 5.97 4.56
N PHE A 57 -1.08 5.63 5.47
CA PHE A 57 -1.77 6.62 6.30
C PHE A 57 -0.91 7.01 7.50
N TYR A 58 -0.75 8.31 7.66
CA TYR A 58 0.10 8.98 8.63
C TYR A 58 -0.75 9.64 9.72
N ALA A 59 -0.19 9.72 10.93
CA ALA A 59 -0.66 10.59 11.99
C ALA A 59 0.55 11.08 12.80
N GLU A 60 0.67 12.40 13.00
CA GLU A 60 1.87 13.01 13.59
C GLU A 60 2.19 12.49 14.98
N HIS A 61 1.18 12.36 15.82
CA HIS A 61 1.34 11.98 17.21
C HIS A 61 1.17 10.47 17.47
N CYS A 62 1.28 9.64 16.42
CA CYS A 62 1.16 8.19 16.56
C CYS A 62 2.50 7.54 16.92
N PRO A 63 2.71 7.03 18.15
CA PRO A 63 3.94 6.34 18.52
C PRO A 63 4.21 5.11 17.64
N CYS A 64 3.14 4.41 17.22
CA CYS A 64 3.27 3.25 16.33
C CYS A 64 3.78 3.66 14.94
N PHE A 65 3.36 4.83 14.43
CA PHE A 65 3.91 5.34 13.17
C PHE A 65 5.37 5.73 13.34
N SER A 66 5.71 6.44 14.42
CA SER A 66 7.07 6.92 14.66
C SER A 66 8.11 5.80 14.66
N VAL A 67 7.80 4.63 15.23
CA VAL A 67 8.73 3.50 15.19
C VAL A 67 8.90 2.91 13.79
N HIS A 68 7.90 3.01 12.91
CA HIS A 68 7.95 2.50 11.55
C HIS A 68 8.64 3.44 10.54
N GLU A 69 8.97 4.68 10.92
CA GLU A 69 9.59 5.66 10.02
C GLU A 69 10.91 5.18 9.41
N ALA A 70 11.72 4.47 10.19
CA ALA A 70 12.98 3.93 9.69
C ALA A 70 12.75 2.92 8.55
N ARG A 71 11.78 2.01 8.72
CA ARG A 71 11.38 1.04 7.69
C ARG A 71 10.76 1.71 6.46
N LEU A 72 9.98 2.77 6.69
CA LEU A 72 9.40 3.53 5.59
C LEU A 72 10.46 4.25 4.77
N ARG A 73 11.44 4.91 5.43
CA ARG A 73 12.58 5.53 4.74
C ARG A 73 13.41 4.50 3.98
N GLU A 74 13.60 3.30 4.55
CA GLU A 74 14.27 2.19 3.86
C GLU A 74 13.47 1.72 2.66
N LEU A 75 12.16 1.55 2.78
CA LEU A 75 11.26 1.19 1.67
C LEU A 75 11.40 2.20 0.53
N VAL A 76 11.26 3.50 0.82
CA VAL A 76 11.39 4.56 -0.20
C VAL A 76 12.74 4.46 -0.92
N ARG A 77 13.84 4.33 -0.18
CA ARG A 77 15.19 4.25 -0.78
C ARG A 77 15.40 2.97 -1.59
N ALA A 78 14.96 1.82 -1.07
CA ALA A 78 15.18 0.53 -1.72
C ALA A 78 14.45 0.38 -3.06
N TYR A 79 13.38 1.15 -3.27
CA TYR A 79 12.54 1.04 -4.46
C TYR A 79 12.51 2.31 -5.32
N ALA A 80 13.30 3.35 -5.02
CA ALA A 80 13.30 4.64 -5.72
C ALA A 80 13.40 4.50 -7.25
N ASP A 81 14.31 3.63 -7.73
CA ASP A 81 14.58 3.44 -9.17
C ASP A 81 13.90 2.19 -9.75
N ARG A 82 12.96 1.59 -9.00
CA ARG A 82 12.28 0.34 -9.39
C ARG A 82 10.85 0.54 -9.89
N GLY A 83 10.42 1.79 -10.04
CA GLY A 83 9.06 2.12 -10.47
C GLY A 83 8.02 1.97 -9.36
N VAL A 84 8.43 2.14 -8.10
CA VAL A 84 7.53 2.17 -6.93
C VAL A 84 7.34 3.61 -6.48
N ARG A 85 6.08 4.01 -6.32
CA ARG A 85 5.70 5.30 -5.75
C ARG A 85 5.18 5.09 -4.33
N VAL A 86 5.69 5.86 -3.38
CA VAL A 86 5.19 5.87 -2.00
C VAL A 86 4.53 7.22 -1.73
N ILE A 87 3.29 7.18 -1.26
CA ILE A 87 2.48 8.36 -0.93
C ILE A 87 2.12 8.26 0.55
N LEU A 88 2.58 9.23 1.35
CA LEU A 88 2.09 9.41 2.71
C LEU A 88 0.83 10.27 2.66
N VAL A 89 -0.18 9.92 3.46
CA VAL A 89 -1.46 10.64 3.52
C VAL A 89 -1.81 10.93 4.96
N ASP A 90 -2.02 12.20 5.29
CA ASP A 90 -2.63 12.61 6.55
C ASP A 90 -4.11 12.93 6.33
N SER A 91 -4.97 12.14 6.98
CA SER A 91 -6.43 12.26 6.93
C SER A 91 -7.01 12.78 8.25
N GLU A 92 -6.15 13.23 9.18
CA GLU A 92 -6.61 13.73 10.46
C GLU A 92 -7.24 15.13 10.35
N VAL A 93 -8.22 15.39 11.18
CA VAL A 93 -8.86 16.73 11.27
C VAL A 93 -7.88 17.83 11.67
N SER A 94 -6.81 17.46 12.36
CA SER A 94 -5.72 18.36 12.79
C SER A 94 -4.64 18.57 11.72
N ALA A 95 -4.71 17.88 10.57
CA ALA A 95 -3.72 17.97 9.51
C ALA A 95 -3.61 19.41 8.97
N THR A 96 -2.39 19.93 8.92
CA THR A 96 -2.10 21.20 8.24
C THR A 96 -0.82 21.06 7.43
N ARG A 97 -0.74 21.81 6.33
CA ARG A 97 0.42 21.77 5.45
C ARG A 97 1.71 22.16 6.19
N GLU A 98 1.66 23.16 7.04
CA GLU A 98 2.82 23.68 7.78
C GLU A 98 3.32 22.68 8.84
N ARG A 99 2.38 22.06 9.58
CA ARG A 99 2.69 21.05 10.58
C ARG A 99 3.35 19.83 9.92
N ASP A 100 2.72 19.32 8.88
CA ASP A 100 3.16 18.10 8.22
C ASP A 100 4.43 18.31 7.40
N ALA A 101 4.63 19.50 6.81
CA ALA A 101 5.89 19.86 6.17
C ALA A 101 7.06 19.87 7.16
N ARG A 102 6.85 20.40 8.36
CA ARG A 102 7.85 20.38 9.43
C ARG A 102 8.16 18.96 9.87
N ALA A 103 7.13 18.17 10.15
CA ALA A 103 7.28 16.78 10.55
C ALA A 103 8.00 15.95 9.47
N ALA A 104 7.67 16.13 8.21
CA ALA A 104 8.34 15.44 7.10
C ALA A 104 9.83 15.81 7.03
N ALA A 105 10.15 17.10 7.15
CA ALA A 105 11.55 17.58 7.12
C ALA A 105 12.37 17.06 8.31
N GLU A 106 11.83 17.17 9.53
CA GLU A 106 12.51 16.75 10.76
C GLU A 106 12.77 15.24 10.82
N ARG A 107 11.84 14.45 10.28
CA ARG A 107 11.86 12.98 10.34
C ARG A 107 12.43 12.33 9.06
N GLY A 108 12.77 13.14 8.04
CA GLY A 108 13.24 12.65 6.74
C GLY A 108 12.22 11.77 6.01
N LEU A 109 10.95 12.14 6.11
CA LEU A 109 9.85 11.47 5.44
C LEU A 109 9.61 12.07 4.05
N PRO A 110 8.98 11.34 3.12
CA PRO A 110 8.44 11.92 1.89
C PRO A 110 7.44 13.04 2.19
N ALA A 111 7.15 13.86 1.20
CA ALA A 111 6.05 14.83 1.28
C ALA A 111 4.73 14.12 1.67
N ILE A 112 3.95 14.75 2.55
CA ILE A 112 2.71 14.21 3.08
C ILE A 112 1.54 14.86 2.35
N ALA A 113 0.71 14.06 1.68
CA ALA A 113 -0.50 14.52 1.03
C ALA A 113 -1.61 14.71 2.07
N LEU A 114 -2.35 15.81 1.95
CA LEU A 114 -3.46 16.11 2.85
C LEU A 114 -4.76 15.55 2.27
N ASP A 115 -5.52 14.83 3.10
CA ASP A 115 -6.83 14.27 2.77
C ASP A 115 -7.93 14.91 3.64
N PRO A 116 -8.36 16.16 3.32
CA PRO A 116 -9.32 16.88 4.13
C PRO A 116 -10.64 16.15 4.26
N GLY A 117 -11.04 15.90 5.51
CA GLY A 117 -12.28 15.17 5.83
C GLY A 117 -12.16 13.66 5.67
N GLY A 118 -10.95 13.13 5.45
CA GLY A 118 -10.67 11.69 5.45
C GLY A 118 -11.34 10.92 4.30
N LYS A 119 -11.59 11.56 3.16
CA LYS A 119 -12.34 10.96 2.04
C LYS A 119 -11.60 9.77 1.42
N LEU A 120 -10.29 9.90 1.23
CA LEU A 120 -9.48 8.80 0.73
C LEU A 120 -9.35 7.69 1.78
N ALA A 121 -9.14 8.08 3.05
CA ALA A 121 -9.08 7.12 4.15
C ALA A 121 -10.37 6.31 4.25
N ASP A 122 -11.53 6.95 4.19
CA ASP A 122 -12.83 6.28 4.23
C ASP A 122 -13.02 5.32 3.03
N ALA A 123 -12.68 5.77 1.82
CA ALA A 123 -12.78 4.96 0.61
C ALA A 123 -11.88 3.71 0.65
N LEU A 124 -10.70 3.82 1.26
CA LEU A 124 -9.75 2.72 1.39
C LEU A 124 -9.95 1.89 2.66
N GLY A 125 -10.85 2.29 3.56
CA GLY A 125 -11.08 1.62 4.85
C GLY A 125 -9.93 1.81 5.83
N ALA A 126 -9.24 2.94 5.76
CA ALA A 126 -8.13 3.28 6.65
C ALA A 126 -8.66 3.93 7.94
N ASP A 127 -8.65 3.18 9.02
CA ASP A 127 -9.07 3.64 10.34
C ASP A 127 -7.90 3.89 11.30
N TYR A 128 -6.69 3.50 10.91
CA TYR A 128 -5.49 3.59 11.76
C TYR A 128 -4.31 4.19 11.00
N ALA A 129 -3.49 4.96 11.68
CA ALA A 129 -2.14 5.27 11.20
C ALA A 129 -1.34 3.97 11.01
N THR A 130 -0.38 3.94 10.08
CA THR A 130 0.30 2.75 9.56
C THR A 130 -0.53 1.87 8.62
N PHE A 131 -1.85 2.10 8.51
CA PHE A 131 -2.62 1.39 7.49
C PHE A 131 -2.05 1.70 6.10
N THR A 132 -1.85 0.67 5.33
CA THR A 132 -1.18 0.75 4.03
C THR A 132 -2.00 0.01 2.98
N VAL A 133 -2.12 0.61 1.81
CA VAL A 133 -2.73 -0.02 0.63
C VAL A 133 -1.71 -0.02 -0.50
N VAL A 134 -1.52 -1.17 -1.13
CA VAL A 134 -0.62 -1.33 -2.27
C VAL A 134 -1.45 -1.59 -3.52
N PHE A 135 -1.18 -0.81 -4.55
CA PHE A 135 -1.83 -0.86 -5.86
C PHE A 135 -0.85 -1.36 -6.92
N ASP A 136 -1.37 -2.12 -7.88
CA ASP A 136 -0.62 -2.47 -9.09
C ASP A 136 -0.68 -1.36 -10.15
N GLU A 137 -0.03 -1.56 -11.28
CA GLU A 137 0.01 -0.61 -12.41
C GLU A 137 -1.35 -0.36 -13.08
N GLN A 138 -2.37 -1.13 -12.76
CA GLN A 138 -3.76 -0.92 -13.19
C GLN A 138 -4.60 -0.22 -12.11
N GLY A 139 -4.00 0.20 -11.00
CA GLY A 139 -4.70 0.83 -9.88
C GLY A 139 -5.59 -0.14 -9.07
N ARG A 140 -5.37 -1.44 -9.18
CA ARG A 140 -6.10 -2.44 -8.40
C ARG A 140 -5.43 -2.66 -7.06
N VAL A 141 -6.22 -2.76 -6.01
CA VAL A 141 -5.71 -3.10 -4.67
C VAL A 141 -5.18 -4.53 -4.66
N ARG A 142 -3.92 -4.69 -4.26
CA ARG A 142 -3.25 -5.98 -4.17
C ARG A 142 -2.85 -6.36 -2.75
N TYR A 143 -2.70 -5.37 -1.89
CA TYR A 143 -2.47 -5.54 -0.46
C TYR A 143 -3.17 -4.43 0.32
N ARG A 144 -3.66 -4.75 1.52
CA ARG A 144 -4.10 -3.78 2.52
C ARG A 144 -3.80 -4.28 3.93
N GLY A 145 -3.40 -3.38 4.83
CA GLY A 145 -3.09 -3.75 6.21
C GLY A 145 -2.02 -2.87 6.83
N GLY A 146 -1.25 -3.41 7.76
CA GLY A 146 -0.11 -2.73 8.38
C GLY A 146 1.13 -2.69 7.48
N ILE A 147 2.09 -1.85 7.82
CA ILE A 147 3.41 -1.83 7.14
C ILE A 147 4.09 -3.20 7.32
N ASP A 148 3.99 -3.74 8.53
CA ASP A 148 4.51 -5.04 8.94
C ASP A 148 3.72 -5.59 10.14
N SER A 149 4.20 -6.65 10.80
CA SER A 149 3.53 -7.26 11.95
C SER A 149 3.84 -6.59 13.30
N ASP A 150 4.70 -5.58 13.33
CA ASP A 150 5.06 -4.85 14.56
C ASP A 150 4.04 -3.76 14.90
N LYS A 151 4.06 -3.32 16.16
CA LYS A 151 3.18 -2.24 16.63
C LYS A 151 3.97 -1.04 17.14
N ALA A 152 4.53 -1.14 18.31
CA ALA A 152 5.18 -0.03 19.01
C ALA A 152 6.68 -0.29 19.24
N ARG A 153 7.20 -1.40 18.78
CA ARG A 153 8.61 -1.78 18.83
C ARG A 153 8.93 -2.62 17.61
N LEU A 154 10.05 -2.32 16.95
CA LEU A 154 10.52 -3.10 15.81
C LEU A 154 11.25 -4.36 16.30
N ASN A 155 10.96 -5.48 15.63
CA ASN A 155 11.62 -6.77 15.83
C ASN A 155 12.20 -7.25 14.50
N ASP A 156 13.31 -7.96 14.57
CA ASP A 156 14.00 -8.44 13.36
C ASP A 156 13.25 -9.57 12.64
N ASP A 157 12.40 -10.28 13.38
CA ASP A 157 11.56 -11.38 12.89
C ASP A 157 10.15 -10.93 12.43
N ALA A 158 9.89 -9.62 12.40
CA ALA A 158 8.61 -9.09 11.95
C ALA A 158 8.31 -9.48 10.50
N ALA A 159 7.06 -9.89 10.25
CA ALA A 159 6.59 -10.13 8.89
C ALA A 159 6.50 -8.81 8.10
N ALA A 160 7.35 -8.64 7.11
CA ALA A 160 7.49 -7.43 6.30
C ALA A 160 6.38 -7.35 5.21
N TYR A 161 5.13 -7.15 5.59
CA TYR A 161 3.97 -7.27 4.71
C TYR A 161 4.07 -6.41 3.45
N VAL A 162 4.30 -5.11 3.59
CA VAL A 162 4.36 -4.18 2.45
C VAL A 162 5.55 -4.49 1.55
N ARG A 163 6.74 -4.74 2.13
CA ARG A 163 7.93 -5.08 1.35
C ARG A 163 7.71 -6.34 0.54
N ASN A 164 7.13 -7.39 1.17
CA ASN A 164 6.82 -8.64 0.48
C ASN A 164 5.80 -8.46 -0.65
N ALA A 165 4.76 -7.64 -0.42
CA ALA A 165 3.76 -7.34 -1.45
C ALA A 165 4.38 -6.58 -2.63
N VAL A 166 5.23 -5.58 -2.37
CA VAL A 166 5.94 -4.83 -3.42
C VAL A 166 6.88 -5.75 -4.21
N ASP A 167 7.66 -6.59 -3.54
CA ASP A 167 8.58 -7.52 -4.21
C ASP A 167 7.84 -8.57 -5.06
N ASP A 168 6.71 -9.09 -4.57
CA ASP A 168 5.88 -10.03 -5.32
C ASP A 168 5.31 -9.36 -6.58
N LEU A 169 4.76 -8.14 -6.47
CA LEU A 169 4.21 -7.40 -7.62
C LEU A 169 5.27 -7.03 -8.65
N LEU A 170 6.43 -6.56 -8.21
CA LEU A 170 7.55 -6.26 -9.12
C LEU A 170 8.07 -7.50 -9.86
N ALA A 171 7.87 -8.69 -9.28
CA ALA A 171 8.19 -9.97 -9.90
C ALA A 171 7.01 -10.58 -10.70
N GLY A 172 5.91 -9.82 -10.89
CA GLY A 172 4.73 -10.28 -11.62
C GLY A 172 3.91 -11.35 -10.88
N ARG A 173 4.04 -11.45 -9.57
CA ARG A 173 3.31 -12.42 -8.74
C ARG A 173 2.23 -11.74 -7.91
N GLU A 174 1.22 -12.51 -7.53
CA GLU A 174 0.27 -12.11 -6.49
C GLU A 174 0.98 -12.01 -5.13
N PRO A 175 0.65 -11.00 -4.30
CA PRO A 175 1.16 -10.93 -2.95
C PRO A 175 0.82 -12.18 -2.16
N ARG A 176 1.82 -12.82 -1.56
CA ARG A 176 1.65 -14.02 -0.71
C ARG A 176 0.78 -13.77 0.52
N THR A 177 0.72 -12.52 0.96
CA THR A 177 -0.12 -12.05 2.05
C THR A 177 -0.89 -10.82 1.55
N PRO A 178 -2.11 -10.98 1.02
CA PRO A 178 -2.88 -9.84 0.46
C PRO A 178 -3.52 -8.95 1.52
N GLU A 179 -3.64 -9.43 2.75
CA GLU A 179 -4.17 -8.66 3.88
C GLU A 179 -3.32 -8.87 5.13
N GLY A 180 -3.01 -7.78 5.83
CA GLY A 180 -2.28 -7.78 7.09
C GLY A 180 -3.02 -6.96 8.14
N LYS A 181 -2.73 -7.20 9.42
CA LYS A 181 -3.32 -6.41 10.50
C LYS A 181 -2.61 -5.07 10.63
N ALA A 182 -3.34 -3.96 10.49
CA ALA A 182 -2.82 -2.64 10.85
C ALA A 182 -2.83 -2.47 12.38
N LEU A 183 -1.71 -2.01 12.94
CA LEU A 183 -1.49 -1.85 14.38
C LEU A 183 -1.02 -0.41 14.67
N GLY A 184 -1.93 0.55 14.56
CA GLY A 184 -1.67 1.98 14.74
C GLY A 184 -2.63 2.67 15.68
N CYS A 185 -2.48 3.99 15.80
CA CYS A 185 -3.44 4.85 16.47
C CYS A 185 -4.65 5.09 15.57
N ALA A 186 -5.84 5.19 16.13
CA ALA A 186 -7.03 5.53 15.34
C ALA A 186 -6.87 6.91 14.70
N LEU A 187 -7.20 7.02 13.41
CA LEU A 187 -7.21 8.29 12.71
C LEU A 187 -8.41 9.14 13.13
N GLN A 188 -8.17 10.39 13.49
CA GLN A 188 -9.19 11.36 13.87
C GLN A 188 -9.67 12.11 12.62
N LYS A 189 -10.49 11.47 11.80
CA LYS A 189 -10.90 11.98 10.47
C LYS A 189 -12.00 13.04 10.53
N ARG A 190 -12.71 13.17 11.66
CA ARG A 190 -13.86 14.11 11.89
C ARG A 190 -13.88 14.55 13.34
#